data_e231541d530dae770a5d54f388a3cb1f
#
_entry.id   e231541d530dae770a5d54f388a3cb1f
#
_cell.length_a   1.000
_cell.length_b   1.000
_cell.length_c   1.000
_cell.angle_alpha   90.00
_cell.angle_beta   90.00
_cell.angle_gamma   90.00
#
_symmetry.space_group_name_H-M   'P 1'
#
loop_
_entity.id
_entity.type
_entity.pdbx_description
1 polymer ?
#
loop_
_entity_poly.entity_id
_entity_poly.type
_entity_poly.pdbx_seq_one_letter_code
_entity_poly.pdbx_strand_id
1 'polypeptide(L)'
;VGVPLEQRMGGKRWLVVYFLGFMGGNVAWILTHPDSNNPAIGASGAAFGLLGAYMACWPNDKIEFPLLFMIRAWPVWIIVFIRLGIEIFQVYSIQIETAGQTNVAHMAHLGGFFLAYMFARIIAKGAPSSLDDSDNIPNNNYSMLSKEDEITNRDKISNDPWKESGFPLIGNASRILNRLREEGDEIETLRAWLEELAEHVVCPVCQEAVVTEIKNQKCTLKCTVTSKHLNWP
;
A
#
# COMPACT_ATOMS: atom_id res chain seq x y z
N VAL A 1 7.93 0.74 -0.47
CA VAL A 1 8.29 1.15 0.92
C VAL A 1 7.75 2.55 1.25
N GLY A 2 7.97 3.57 0.38
CA GLY A 2 7.57 4.95 0.67
C GLY A 2 6.08 5.12 0.88
N VAL A 3 5.27 4.66 -0.07
CA VAL A 3 3.80 4.80 -0.04
C VAL A 3 3.16 4.08 1.16
N PRO A 4 3.44 2.79 1.43
CA PRO A 4 2.88 2.12 2.60
C PRO A 4 3.28 2.80 3.93
N LEU A 5 4.51 3.30 4.04
CA LEU A 5 4.95 4.01 5.23
C LEU A 5 4.22 5.36 5.40
N GLU A 6 3.97 6.08 4.30
CA GLU A 6 3.20 7.32 4.33
C GLU A 6 1.77 7.07 4.80
N GLN A 7 1.13 6.02 4.35
CA GLN A 7 -0.21 5.60 4.80
C GLN A 7 -0.24 5.30 6.30
N ARG A 8 0.84 4.69 6.84
CA ARG A 8 0.97 4.37 8.26
C ARG A 8 1.14 5.60 9.14
N MET A 9 2.06 6.50 8.77
CA MET A 9 2.43 7.62 9.67
C MET A 9 1.87 8.98 9.26
N GLY A 10 1.30 9.09 8.06
CA GLY A 10 0.81 10.34 7.49
C GLY A 10 1.91 11.19 6.84
N GLY A 11 1.58 11.96 5.80
CA GLY A 11 2.53 12.65 4.93
C GLY A 11 3.49 13.59 5.65
N LYS A 12 3.03 14.32 6.68
CA LYS A 12 3.91 15.24 7.44
C LYS A 12 5.03 14.52 8.17
N ARG A 13 4.71 13.41 8.86
CA ARG A 13 5.69 12.60 9.59
C ARG A 13 6.61 11.85 8.63
N TRP A 14 6.06 11.34 7.54
CA TRP A 14 6.82 10.73 6.46
C TRP A 14 7.88 11.69 5.92
N LEU A 15 7.52 12.95 5.67
CA LEU A 15 8.43 13.98 5.18
C LEU A 15 9.55 14.27 6.19
N VAL A 16 9.24 14.34 7.48
CA VAL A 16 10.25 14.50 8.54
C VAL A 16 11.23 13.33 8.53
N VAL A 17 10.75 12.10 8.42
CA VAL A 17 11.61 10.91 8.33
C VAL A 17 12.48 10.94 7.08
N TYR A 18 11.90 11.33 5.94
CA TYR A 18 12.65 11.49 4.69
C TYR A 18 13.83 12.46 4.83
N PHE A 19 13.58 13.64 5.37
CA PHE A 19 14.64 14.63 5.62
C PHE A 19 15.65 14.17 6.66
N LEU A 20 15.20 13.46 7.69
CA LEU A 20 16.10 12.89 8.69
C LEU A 20 17.04 11.85 8.07
N GLY A 21 16.53 10.97 7.23
CA GLY A 21 17.32 10.01 6.47
C GLY A 21 18.31 10.70 5.51
N PHE A 22 17.85 11.76 4.83
CA PHE A 22 18.72 12.57 3.98
C PHE A 22 19.87 13.20 4.80
N MET A 23 19.59 13.84 5.94
CA MET A 23 20.60 14.42 6.80
C MET A 23 21.56 13.37 7.35
N GLY A 24 21.03 12.24 7.84
CA GLY A 24 21.85 11.14 8.37
C GLY A 24 22.81 10.58 7.32
N GLY A 25 22.34 10.45 6.09
CA GLY A 25 23.19 10.04 4.97
C GLY A 25 24.33 11.01 4.69
N ASN A 26 24.03 12.31 4.61
CA ASN A 26 25.05 13.34 4.36
C ASN A 26 26.07 13.43 5.50
N VAL A 27 25.62 13.39 6.74
CA VAL A 27 26.53 13.40 7.91
C VAL A 27 27.44 12.17 7.87
N ALA A 28 26.92 10.99 7.65
CA ALA A 28 27.72 9.77 7.58
C ALA A 28 28.73 9.83 6.43
N TRP A 29 28.36 10.38 5.29
CA TRP A 29 29.28 10.57 4.16
C TRP A 29 30.43 11.50 4.50
N ILE A 30 30.16 12.68 5.06
CA ILE A 30 31.17 13.67 5.43
C ILE A 30 32.13 13.09 6.47
N LEU A 31 31.62 12.38 7.48
CA LEU A 31 32.42 11.79 8.53
C LEU A 31 33.35 10.67 8.03
N THR A 32 32.94 9.94 7.03
CA THR A 32 33.72 8.82 6.48
C THR A 32 34.62 9.19 5.31
N HIS A 33 34.38 10.35 4.70
CA HIS A 33 35.14 10.85 3.55
C HIS A 33 35.54 12.35 3.74
N PRO A 34 36.28 12.71 4.81
CA PRO A 34 36.56 14.12 5.13
C PRO A 34 37.36 14.82 4.05
N ASP A 35 38.20 14.10 3.33
CA ASP A 35 39.07 14.66 2.28
C ASP A 35 38.47 14.52 0.85
N SER A 36 37.26 14.07 0.74
CA SER A 36 36.63 13.89 -0.56
C SER A 36 36.08 15.20 -1.11
N ASN A 37 36.56 15.63 -2.26
CA ASN A 37 35.96 16.73 -3.02
C ASN A 37 34.74 16.31 -3.86
N ASN A 38 34.41 15.02 -3.86
CA ASN A 38 33.27 14.50 -4.60
C ASN A 38 31.99 14.62 -3.77
N PRO A 39 30.98 15.37 -4.24
CA PRO A 39 29.71 15.46 -3.51
C PRO A 39 28.98 14.11 -3.56
N ALA A 40 28.39 13.71 -2.44
CA ALA A 40 27.39 12.63 -2.44
C ALA A 40 26.09 13.18 -3.00
N ILE A 41 25.74 12.77 -4.21
CA ILE A 41 24.52 13.22 -4.89
C ILE A 41 23.49 12.09 -4.85
N GLY A 42 22.32 12.38 -4.31
CA GLY A 42 21.18 11.46 -4.42
C GLY A 42 20.30 11.40 -3.18
N ALA A 43 19.04 11.09 -3.41
CA ALA A 43 18.03 10.88 -2.37
C ALA A 43 18.08 9.48 -1.74
N SER A 44 19.11 8.68 -2.06
CA SER A 44 19.18 7.28 -1.64
C SER A 44 19.33 7.12 -0.13
N GLY A 45 20.07 8.03 0.54
CA GLY A 45 20.13 8.07 2.00
C GLY A 45 18.76 8.31 2.65
N ALA A 46 17.93 9.19 2.06
CA ALA A 46 16.56 9.38 2.49
C ALA A 46 15.69 8.13 2.28
N ALA A 47 15.84 7.45 1.14
CA ALA A 47 15.13 6.21 0.86
C ALA A 47 15.49 5.10 1.86
N PHE A 48 16.75 4.97 2.22
CA PHE A 48 17.20 4.08 3.31
C PHE A 48 16.69 4.54 4.67
N GLY A 49 16.54 5.85 4.90
CA GLY A 49 15.90 6.39 6.09
C GLY A 49 14.43 5.95 6.21
N LEU A 50 13.66 6.00 5.14
CA LEU A 50 12.29 5.48 5.12
C LEU A 50 12.24 3.97 5.43
N LEU A 51 13.19 3.20 4.90
CA LEU A 51 13.31 1.78 5.19
C LEU A 51 13.63 1.53 6.67
N GLY A 52 14.52 2.34 7.25
CA GLY A 52 14.86 2.30 8.67
C GLY A 52 13.69 2.63 9.57
N ALA A 53 12.92 3.65 9.24
CA ALA A 53 11.73 4.04 9.99
C ALA A 53 10.65 2.95 9.91
N TYR A 54 10.45 2.35 8.76
CA TYR A 54 9.50 1.26 8.59
C TYR A 54 9.90 0.05 9.46
N MET A 55 11.15 -0.35 9.40
CA MET A 55 11.69 -1.42 10.23
C MET A 55 11.52 -1.14 11.73
N ALA A 56 11.71 0.11 12.17
CA ALA A 56 11.56 0.48 13.57
C ALA A 56 10.12 0.40 14.08
N CYS A 57 9.14 0.75 13.22
CA CYS A 57 7.75 0.91 13.63
C CYS A 57 6.86 -0.28 13.26
N TRP A 58 7.02 -0.84 12.06
CA TRP A 58 6.16 -1.92 11.53
C TRP A 58 6.97 -3.01 10.81
N PRO A 59 7.84 -3.75 11.52
CA PRO A 59 8.73 -4.74 10.91
C PRO A 59 8.00 -5.93 10.28
N ASN A 60 6.82 -6.28 10.79
CA ASN A 60 6.04 -7.44 10.34
C ASN A 60 5.10 -7.14 9.18
N ASP A 61 4.93 -5.86 8.84
CA ASP A 61 4.12 -5.48 7.67
C ASP A 61 4.66 -6.17 6.41
N LYS A 62 3.74 -6.66 5.60
CA LYS A 62 4.09 -7.31 4.34
C LYS A 62 3.89 -6.32 3.21
N ILE A 63 4.94 -6.06 2.47
CA ILE A 63 4.93 -5.19 1.30
C ILE A 63 5.34 -5.97 0.05
N GLU A 64 4.69 -5.70 -1.06
CA GLU A 64 5.09 -6.26 -2.34
C GLU A 64 6.44 -5.67 -2.75
N PHE A 65 7.41 -6.54 -2.86
CA PHE A 65 8.77 -6.16 -3.23
C PHE A 65 9.36 -7.20 -4.19
N PRO A 66 9.97 -6.77 -5.31
CA PRO A 66 10.66 -7.66 -6.22
C PRO A 66 11.98 -8.11 -5.57
N LEU A 67 11.96 -9.28 -4.95
CA LEU A 67 13.12 -9.89 -4.35
C LEU A 67 13.43 -11.20 -5.06
N LEU A 68 14.69 -11.41 -5.45
CA LEU A 68 15.15 -12.65 -6.09
C LEU A 68 14.25 -13.10 -7.28
N PHE A 69 13.88 -12.16 -8.16
CA PHE A 69 13.05 -12.38 -9.35
C PHE A 69 11.57 -12.74 -9.08
N MET A 70 11.12 -12.71 -7.82
CA MET A 70 9.71 -12.92 -7.46
C MET A 70 9.12 -11.66 -6.86
N ILE A 71 8.00 -11.18 -7.44
CA ILE A 71 7.17 -10.15 -6.82
C ILE A 71 6.24 -10.88 -5.86
N ARG A 72 6.48 -10.70 -4.57
CA ARG A 72 5.68 -11.30 -3.50
C ARG A 72 5.62 -10.35 -2.31
N ALA A 73 4.59 -10.49 -1.50
CA ALA A 73 4.47 -9.80 -0.23
C ALA A 73 5.49 -10.38 0.78
N TRP A 74 6.53 -9.58 1.06
CA TRP A 74 7.59 -9.90 2.00
C TRP A 74 7.46 -9.04 3.25
N PRO A 75 7.68 -9.59 4.46
CA PRO A 75 7.75 -8.77 5.65
C PRO A 75 8.92 -7.79 5.57
N VAL A 76 8.70 -6.59 6.08
CA VAL A 76 9.67 -5.47 6.01
C VAL A 76 11.03 -5.89 6.55
N TRP A 77 11.07 -6.63 7.66
CA TRP A 77 12.34 -7.05 8.26
C TRP A 77 13.21 -7.90 7.31
N ILE A 78 12.62 -8.78 6.50
CA ILE A 78 13.38 -9.56 5.50
C ILE A 78 14.00 -8.64 4.45
N ILE A 79 13.22 -7.71 3.91
CA ILE A 79 13.68 -6.75 2.91
C ILE A 79 14.84 -5.93 3.48
N VAL A 80 14.68 -5.46 4.71
CA VAL A 80 15.71 -4.67 5.40
C VAL A 80 16.99 -5.46 5.60
N PHE A 81 16.91 -6.68 6.15
CA PHE A 81 18.10 -7.50 6.38
C PHE A 81 18.87 -7.78 5.09
N ILE A 82 18.18 -8.12 4.02
CA ILE A 82 18.83 -8.35 2.73
C ILE A 82 19.47 -7.07 2.20
N ARG A 83 18.75 -5.94 2.23
CA ARG A 83 19.29 -4.66 1.74
C ARG A 83 20.47 -4.17 2.56
N LEU A 84 20.40 -4.21 3.90
CA LEU A 84 21.52 -3.85 4.75
C LEU A 84 22.71 -4.81 4.59
N GLY A 85 22.43 -6.11 4.47
CA GLY A 85 23.47 -7.11 4.23
C GLY A 85 24.26 -6.82 2.96
N ILE A 86 23.57 -6.46 1.87
CA ILE A 86 24.22 -6.05 0.62
C ILE A 86 25.08 -4.79 0.82
N GLU A 87 24.57 -3.76 1.49
CA GLU A 87 25.32 -2.53 1.75
C GLU A 87 26.57 -2.79 2.59
N ILE A 88 26.45 -3.55 3.68
CA ILE A 88 27.58 -3.91 4.54
C ILE A 88 28.61 -4.74 3.78
N PHE A 89 28.15 -5.72 2.98
CA PHE A 89 29.06 -6.53 2.16
C PHE A 89 29.82 -5.69 1.14
N GLN A 90 29.17 -4.70 0.51
CA GLN A 90 29.80 -3.81 -0.45
C GLN A 90 30.84 -2.89 0.23
N VAL A 91 30.53 -2.31 1.40
CA VAL A 91 31.50 -1.54 2.19
C VAL A 91 32.69 -2.38 2.55
N TYR A 92 32.49 -3.61 3.03
CA TYR A 92 33.56 -4.53 3.37
C TYR A 92 34.43 -4.90 2.15
N SER A 93 33.80 -5.21 1.01
CA SER A 93 34.50 -5.55 -0.23
C SER A 93 35.38 -4.42 -0.77
N ILE A 94 34.95 -3.17 -0.59
CA ILE A 94 35.76 -1.99 -0.96
C ILE A 94 36.97 -1.86 -0.03
N GLN A 95 36.79 -2.05 1.29
CA GLN A 95 37.87 -1.93 2.28
C GLN A 95 38.98 -2.98 2.07
N ILE A 96 38.65 -4.19 1.64
CA ILE A 96 39.65 -5.25 1.37
C ILE A 96 40.17 -5.26 -0.08
N GLU A 97 39.91 -4.18 -0.84
CA GLU A 97 40.35 -3.99 -2.22
C GLU A 97 39.92 -5.11 -3.21
N THR A 98 38.97 -5.93 -2.81
CA THR A 98 38.40 -6.99 -3.71
C THR A 98 37.39 -6.45 -4.70
N ALA A 99 36.79 -5.28 -4.41
CA ALA A 99 35.93 -4.55 -5.32
C ALA A 99 36.56 -3.21 -5.67
N GLY A 100 36.51 -2.83 -6.94
CA GLY A 100 36.94 -1.49 -7.38
C GLY A 100 36.12 -0.40 -6.71
N GLN A 101 36.64 0.85 -6.70
CA GLN A 101 35.90 1.99 -6.16
C GLN A 101 34.55 2.12 -6.86
N THR A 102 33.48 2.15 -6.07
CA THR A 102 32.11 2.37 -6.57
C THR A 102 31.74 3.84 -6.38
N ASN A 103 30.95 4.37 -7.33
CA ASN A 103 30.38 5.73 -7.20
C ASN A 103 29.18 5.76 -6.25
N VAL A 104 28.89 4.67 -5.53
CA VAL A 104 27.75 4.54 -4.63
C VAL A 104 28.18 4.89 -3.21
N ALA A 105 27.45 5.82 -2.59
CA ALA A 105 27.71 6.28 -1.23
C ALA A 105 27.10 5.32 -0.19
N HIS A 106 27.65 4.11 -0.04
CA HIS A 106 27.12 3.09 0.87
C HIS A 106 27.04 3.57 2.34
N MET A 107 28.03 4.36 2.78
CA MET A 107 28.00 4.94 4.12
C MET A 107 26.87 5.93 4.31
N ALA A 108 26.46 6.64 3.25
CA ALA A 108 25.28 7.51 3.30
C ALA A 108 23.98 6.70 3.42
N HIS A 109 23.90 5.52 2.82
CA HIS A 109 22.76 4.63 3.00
C HIS A 109 22.63 4.16 4.44
N LEU A 110 23.72 3.69 5.02
CA LEU A 110 23.74 3.24 6.42
C LEU A 110 23.42 4.39 7.38
N GLY A 111 24.04 5.56 7.20
CA GLY A 111 23.79 6.73 8.03
C GLY A 111 22.33 7.18 7.99
N GLY A 112 21.74 7.24 6.79
CA GLY A 112 20.34 7.57 6.61
C GLY A 112 19.40 6.57 7.29
N PHE A 113 19.67 5.28 7.12
CA PHE A 113 18.93 4.21 7.76
C PHE A 113 18.96 4.33 9.29
N PHE A 114 20.14 4.37 9.90
CA PHE A 114 20.27 4.34 11.34
C PHE A 114 19.72 5.58 12.01
N LEU A 115 19.92 6.77 11.44
CA LEU A 115 19.39 7.99 12.03
C LEU A 115 17.86 7.99 12.02
N ALA A 116 17.26 7.66 10.91
CA ALA A 116 15.80 7.56 10.82
C ALA A 116 15.23 6.43 11.70
N TYR A 117 15.87 5.27 11.75
CA TYR A 117 15.48 4.15 12.62
C TYR A 117 15.41 4.57 14.08
N MET A 118 16.42 5.31 14.56
CA MET A 118 16.52 5.75 15.97
C MET A 118 15.37 6.68 16.37
N PHE A 119 14.97 7.59 15.48
CA PHE A 119 13.95 8.59 15.80
C PHE A 119 12.53 8.22 15.33
N ALA A 120 12.40 7.18 14.50
CA ALA A 120 11.12 6.83 13.85
C ALA A 120 9.97 6.62 14.83
N ARG A 121 10.19 5.87 15.91
CA ARG A 121 9.14 5.61 16.92
C ARG A 121 8.67 6.87 17.62
N ILE A 122 9.55 7.83 17.84
CA ILE A 122 9.19 9.12 18.45
C ILE A 122 8.34 9.92 17.46
N ILE A 123 8.74 9.95 16.19
CA ILE A 123 8.04 10.66 15.12
C ILE A 123 6.69 10.02 14.83
N ALA A 124 6.61 8.69 14.85
CA ALA A 124 5.38 7.93 14.60
C ALA A 124 4.37 7.99 15.75
N LYS A 125 4.76 8.51 16.93
CA LYS A 125 3.85 8.63 18.07
C LYS A 125 2.62 9.47 17.70
N GLY A 126 1.43 8.92 17.90
CA GLY A 126 0.16 9.54 17.50
C GLY A 126 -0.02 9.58 15.96
N ALA A 127 0.54 8.61 15.24
CA ALA A 127 0.28 8.40 13.82
C ALA A 127 -1.17 7.98 13.57
N PRO A 128 -1.71 8.21 12.36
CA PRO A 128 -3.07 7.80 12.01
C PRO A 128 -3.30 6.28 12.16
N SER A 129 -2.27 5.49 11.87
CA SER A 129 -2.26 4.04 12.10
C SER A 129 -1.38 3.73 13.30
N SER A 130 -1.96 3.18 14.38
CA SER A 130 -1.22 2.97 15.62
C SER A 130 -0.11 1.92 15.46
N LEU A 131 0.93 2.00 16.30
CA LEU A 131 2.02 1.01 16.34
C LEU A 131 1.51 -0.37 16.81
N ASP A 132 0.43 -0.39 17.58
CA ASP A 132 -0.15 -1.60 18.16
C ASP A 132 -1.03 -2.37 17.16
N ASP A 133 -1.45 -1.72 16.06
CA ASP A 133 -2.28 -2.36 15.02
C ASP A 133 -1.47 -3.22 14.04
N SER A 134 -0.14 -3.20 14.12
CA SER A 134 0.74 -3.89 13.18
C SER A 134 0.58 -5.40 13.16
N ASP A 135 0.19 -6.00 14.28
CA ASP A 135 0.04 -7.46 14.42
C ASP A 135 -1.31 -7.99 13.91
N ASN A 136 -2.28 -7.09 13.67
CA ASN A 136 -3.66 -7.42 13.32
C ASN A 136 -4.05 -7.09 11.87
N ILE A 137 -3.14 -6.57 11.05
CA ILE A 137 -3.48 -6.20 9.67
C ILE A 137 -3.28 -7.42 8.75
N PRO A 138 -4.35 -7.99 8.20
CA PRO A 138 -4.23 -8.99 7.15
C PRO A 138 -3.61 -8.37 5.90
N ASN A 139 -2.96 -9.19 5.15
CA ASN A 139 -2.01 -8.95 4.08
C ASN A 139 -2.57 -8.33 2.78
N ASN A 140 -3.55 -7.44 2.83
CA ASN A 140 -4.14 -6.77 1.67
C ASN A 140 -4.05 -5.25 1.83
N ASN A 141 -2.89 -4.68 1.49
CA ASN A 141 -2.56 -3.29 1.76
C ASN A 141 -2.71 -2.39 0.54
N TYR A 142 -3.88 -2.28 0.00
CA TYR A 142 -4.23 -1.18 -0.91
C TYR A 142 -5.58 -0.50 -0.63
N SER A 143 -6.19 -0.70 0.53
CA SER A 143 -7.36 0.09 0.88
C SER A 143 -7.41 0.39 2.37
N MET A 144 -7.07 1.63 2.75
CA MET A 144 -7.58 2.22 3.98
C MET A 144 -9.05 2.66 3.77
N LEU A 145 -9.88 1.69 3.43
CA LEU A 145 -11.28 1.72 3.76
C LEU A 145 -11.43 0.91 5.03
N SER A 146 -12.10 1.47 6.03
CA SER A 146 -12.28 0.84 7.32
C SER A 146 -12.79 -0.59 7.16
N LYS A 147 -12.28 -1.54 7.94
CA LYS A 147 -12.78 -2.93 7.97
C LYS A 147 -14.30 -3.03 8.09
N GLU A 148 -14.93 -2.04 8.71
CA GLU A 148 -16.39 -1.95 8.81
C GLU A 148 -17.06 -1.72 7.46
N ASP A 149 -16.44 -0.95 6.54
CA ASP A 149 -16.99 -0.73 5.20
C ASP A 149 -16.77 -1.95 4.28
N GLU A 150 -15.70 -2.69 4.47
CA GLU A 150 -15.37 -3.90 3.68
C GLU A 150 -16.28 -5.09 4.05
N ILE A 151 -16.50 -5.33 5.34
CA ILE A 151 -17.44 -6.34 5.84
C ILE A 151 -18.87 -5.97 5.45
N THR A 152 -19.23 -4.68 5.55
CA THR A 152 -20.56 -4.20 5.16
C THR A 152 -20.80 -4.27 3.65
N ASN A 153 -19.78 -4.13 2.82
CA ASN A 153 -19.93 -4.27 1.37
C ASN A 153 -20.04 -5.74 0.93
N ARG A 154 -19.26 -6.65 1.49
CA ARG A 154 -19.39 -8.10 1.21
C ARG A 154 -20.78 -8.64 1.61
N ASP A 155 -21.27 -8.27 2.77
CA ASP A 155 -22.61 -8.67 3.22
C ASP A 155 -23.70 -8.08 2.35
N LYS A 156 -23.54 -6.88 1.82
CA LYS A 156 -24.48 -6.25 0.90
C LYS A 156 -24.45 -6.84 -0.50
N ILE A 157 -23.26 -7.21 -1.03
CA ILE A 157 -23.09 -7.88 -2.31
C ILE A 157 -23.63 -9.33 -2.24
N SER A 158 -23.63 -9.95 -1.06
CA SER A 158 -24.21 -11.29 -0.86
C SER A 158 -25.73 -11.28 -1.01
N ASN A 159 -26.38 -10.16 -0.74
CA ASN A 159 -27.81 -9.98 -0.95
C ASN A 159 -28.10 -9.79 -2.45
N ASP A 160 -29.01 -10.56 -3.00
CA ASP A 160 -29.37 -10.57 -4.43
C ASP A 160 -30.81 -10.06 -4.60
N PRO A 161 -30.98 -8.76 -4.95
CA PRO A 161 -32.31 -8.17 -5.08
C PRO A 161 -33.15 -8.77 -6.22
N TRP A 162 -32.51 -9.33 -7.23
CA TRP A 162 -33.22 -10.03 -8.31
C TRP A 162 -33.74 -11.38 -7.85
N LYS A 163 -32.97 -12.12 -7.08
CA LYS A 163 -33.38 -13.39 -6.50
C LYS A 163 -34.54 -13.20 -5.50
N GLU A 164 -34.42 -12.16 -4.65
CA GLU A 164 -35.48 -11.84 -3.67
C GLU A 164 -36.79 -11.40 -4.30
N SER A 165 -36.73 -10.71 -5.43
CA SER A 165 -37.95 -10.30 -6.18
C SER A 165 -38.53 -11.38 -7.07
N GLY A 166 -37.96 -12.59 -7.06
CA GLY A 166 -38.45 -13.72 -7.84
C GLY A 166 -37.97 -13.79 -9.31
N PHE A 167 -37.06 -12.89 -9.70
CA PHE A 167 -36.48 -12.83 -11.05
C PHE A 167 -34.98 -13.09 -11.00
N PRO A 168 -34.48 -14.30 -10.67
CA PRO A 168 -33.08 -14.58 -10.54
C PRO A 168 -32.34 -14.31 -11.85
N LEU A 169 -31.14 -13.74 -11.74
CA LEU A 169 -30.27 -13.48 -12.88
C LEU A 169 -29.80 -14.79 -13.52
N ILE A 170 -29.86 -14.88 -14.85
CA ILE A 170 -29.44 -16.04 -15.64
C ILE A 170 -28.40 -15.64 -16.68
N GLY A 171 -27.64 -16.62 -17.18
CA GLY A 171 -26.66 -16.41 -18.26
C GLY A 171 -25.50 -15.49 -17.87
N ASN A 172 -25.24 -14.48 -18.69
CA ASN A 172 -24.12 -13.55 -18.49
C ASN A 172 -24.27 -12.71 -17.21
N ALA A 173 -25.47 -12.22 -16.93
CA ALA A 173 -25.72 -11.43 -15.72
C ALA A 173 -25.39 -12.22 -14.44
N SER A 174 -25.71 -13.50 -14.37
CA SER A 174 -25.36 -14.36 -13.25
C SER A 174 -23.84 -14.57 -13.14
N ARG A 175 -23.13 -14.70 -14.26
CA ARG A 175 -21.66 -14.82 -14.25
C ARG A 175 -21.00 -13.53 -13.76
N ILE A 176 -21.46 -12.38 -14.22
CA ILE A 176 -20.95 -11.07 -13.80
C ILE A 176 -21.20 -10.87 -12.30
N LEU A 177 -22.40 -11.23 -11.80
CA LEU A 177 -22.71 -11.15 -10.38
C LEU A 177 -21.79 -12.04 -9.52
N ASN A 178 -21.47 -13.26 -10.00
CA ASN A 178 -20.53 -14.13 -9.29
C ASN A 178 -19.11 -13.56 -9.28
N ARG A 179 -18.66 -13.02 -10.41
CA ARG A 179 -17.37 -12.32 -10.48
C ARG A 179 -17.30 -11.09 -9.56
N LEU A 180 -18.37 -10.31 -9.54
CA LEU A 180 -18.51 -9.19 -8.62
C LEU A 180 -18.36 -9.63 -7.15
N ARG A 181 -18.89 -10.79 -6.77
CA ARG A 181 -18.76 -11.37 -5.43
C ARG A 181 -17.36 -11.88 -5.11
N GLU A 182 -16.66 -12.41 -6.12
CA GLU A 182 -15.32 -12.95 -5.97
C GLU A 182 -14.22 -11.88 -6.03
N GLU A 183 -14.37 -10.88 -6.90
CA GLU A 183 -13.34 -9.94 -7.28
C GLU A 183 -13.67 -8.47 -6.89
N GLY A 184 -14.86 -8.19 -6.38
CA GLY A 184 -15.35 -6.83 -6.09
C GLY A 184 -14.83 -6.21 -4.78
N ASP A 185 -13.68 -6.64 -4.29
CA ASP A 185 -13.07 -6.15 -3.05
C ASP A 185 -12.49 -4.73 -3.21
N GLU A 186 -12.02 -4.38 -4.42
CA GLU A 186 -11.47 -3.07 -4.73
C GLU A 186 -12.52 -2.18 -5.41
N ILE A 187 -12.53 -0.89 -5.07
CA ILE A 187 -13.51 0.08 -5.60
C ILE A 187 -13.48 0.16 -7.13
N GLU A 188 -12.30 0.11 -7.74
CA GLU A 188 -12.17 0.17 -9.20
C GLU A 188 -12.72 -1.10 -9.86
N THR A 189 -12.42 -2.25 -9.29
CA THR A 189 -12.93 -3.55 -9.76
C THR A 189 -14.42 -3.67 -9.52
N LEU A 190 -14.90 -3.28 -8.34
CA LEU A 190 -16.33 -3.20 -8.01
C LEU A 190 -17.09 -2.33 -9.01
N ARG A 191 -16.53 -1.16 -9.33
CA ARG A 191 -17.12 -0.23 -10.31
C ARG A 191 -17.22 -0.87 -11.69
N ALA A 192 -16.14 -1.46 -12.20
CA ALA A 192 -16.11 -2.09 -13.51
C ALA A 192 -17.16 -3.21 -13.63
N TRP A 193 -17.25 -4.07 -12.62
CA TRP A 193 -18.26 -5.14 -12.59
C TRP A 193 -19.69 -4.63 -12.44
N LEU A 194 -19.92 -3.54 -11.70
CA LEU A 194 -21.25 -2.93 -11.59
C LEU A 194 -21.67 -2.22 -12.89
N GLU A 195 -20.74 -1.56 -13.58
CA GLU A 195 -20.99 -0.97 -14.90
C GLU A 195 -21.36 -2.06 -15.91
N GLU A 196 -20.61 -3.16 -15.96
CA GLU A 196 -20.90 -4.29 -16.83
C GLU A 196 -22.22 -5.00 -16.46
N LEU A 197 -22.51 -5.15 -15.16
CA LEU A 197 -23.76 -5.72 -14.71
C LEU A 197 -24.96 -4.85 -15.12
N ALA A 198 -24.84 -3.52 -15.04
CA ALA A 198 -25.90 -2.59 -15.42
C ALA A 198 -26.36 -2.75 -16.88
N GLU A 199 -25.45 -3.14 -17.78
CA GLU A 199 -25.78 -3.38 -19.19
C GLU A 199 -26.61 -4.67 -19.41
N HIS A 200 -26.58 -5.60 -18.44
CA HIS A 200 -27.18 -6.92 -18.59
C HIS A 200 -28.38 -7.17 -17.67
N VAL A 201 -28.75 -6.19 -16.84
CA VAL A 201 -29.85 -6.32 -15.89
C VAL A 201 -30.85 -5.18 -16.00
N VAL A 202 -32.05 -5.44 -15.55
CA VAL A 202 -33.12 -4.45 -15.39
C VAL A 202 -33.53 -4.36 -13.93
N CYS A 203 -34.20 -3.28 -13.55
CA CYS A 203 -34.71 -3.11 -12.21
C CYS A 203 -35.64 -4.25 -11.82
N PRO A 204 -35.43 -4.92 -10.68
CA PRO A 204 -36.27 -6.08 -10.29
C PRO A 204 -37.70 -5.71 -9.94
N VAL A 205 -38.00 -4.42 -9.74
CA VAL A 205 -39.34 -3.94 -9.37
C VAL A 205 -40.12 -3.41 -10.56
N CYS A 206 -39.54 -2.56 -11.41
CA CYS A 206 -40.24 -1.90 -12.52
C CYS A 206 -39.75 -2.31 -13.90
N GLN A 207 -38.73 -3.17 -13.99
CA GLN A 207 -38.14 -3.69 -15.23
C GLN A 207 -37.50 -2.59 -16.14
N GLU A 208 -37.35 -1.39 -15.65
CA GLU A 208 -36.66 -0.32 -16.35
C GLU A 208 -35.14 -0.43 -16.19
N ALA A 209 -34.40 0.36 -16.97
CA ALA A 209 -32.95 0.37 -16.96
C ALA A 209 -32.38 0.72 -15.57
N VAL A 210 -31.21 0.18 -15.29
CA VAL A 210 -30.41 0.52 -14.09
C VAL A 210 -29.15 1.25 -14.52
N VAL A 211 -28.68 2.13 -13.64
CA VAL A 211 -27.46 2.92 -13.87
C VAL A 211 -26.55 2.84 -12.65
N THR A 212 -25.26 2.95 -12.89
CA THR A 212 -24.27 3.08 -11.82
C THR A 212 -24.19 4.51 -11.31
N GLU A 213 -24.23 4.71 -10.00
CA GLU A 213 -23.98 6.01 -9.36
C GLU A 213 -22.79 5.91 -8.44
N ILE A 214 -21.88 6.88 -8.57
CA ILE A 214 -20.70 7.00 -7.72
C ILE A 214 -20.88 8.20 -6.82
N LYS A 215 -20.96 7.98 -5.51
CA LYS A 215 -21.00 9.02 -4.50
C LYS A 215 -20.08 8.70 -3.34
N ASN A 216 -19.21 9.64 -2.96
CA ASN A 216 -18.32 9.51 -1.79
C ASN A 216 -17.55 8.17 -1.75
N GLN A 217 -16.96 7.79 -2.87
CA GLN A 217 -16.25 6.51 -3.06
C GLN A 217 -17.12 5.24 -2.91
N LYS A 218 -18.44 5.37 -2.92
CA LYS A 218 -19.37 4.24 -3.01
C LYS A 218 -19.93 4.15 -4.41
N CYS A 219 -19.91 2.94 -4.96
CA CYS A 219 -20.50 2.64 -6.25
C CYS A 219 -21.76 1.80 -6.05
N THR A 220 -22.90 2.23 -6.57
CA THR A 220 -24.19 1.55 -6.41
C THR A 220 -24.95 1.51 -7.72
N LEU A 221 -25.73 0.43 -7.93
CA LEU A 221 -26.72 0.35 -8.99
C LEU A 221 -28.02 0.97 -8.55
N LYS A 222 -28.58 1.85 -9.37
CA LYS A 222 -29.85 2.50 -9.11
C LYS A 222 -30.81 2.34 -10.28
N CYS A 223 -32.10 2.24 -9.93
CA CYS A 223 -33.14 2.31 -10.92
C CYS A 223 -33.25 3.73 -11.48
N THR A 224 -33.38 3.87 -12.81
CA THR A 224 -33.54 5.15 -13.49
C THR A 224 -34.83 5.90 -13.13
N VAL A 225 -35.89 5.17 -12.74
CA VAL A 225 -37.17 5.75 -12.34
C VAL A 225 -37.15 6.28 -10.91
N THR A 226 -36.67 5.46 -9.96
CA THR A 226 -36.56 5.88 -8.56
C THR A 226 -35.57 5.00 -7.81
N SER A 227 -34.76 5.63 -6.96
CA SER A 227 -33.79 4.92 -6.10
C SER A 227 -34.45 4.05 -5.01
N LYS A 228 -35.77 4.16 -4.82
CA LYS A 228 -36.52 3.28 -3.91
C LYS A 228 -36.73 1.88 -4.45
N HIS A 229 -36.69 1.70 -5.78
CA HIS A 229 -36.87 0.40 -6.41
C HIS A 229 -35.58 -0.44 -6.35
N LEU A 230 -34.43 0.18 -6.57
CA LEU A 230 -33.12 -0.45 -6.49
C LEU A 230 -32.07 0.59 -6.05
N ASN A 231 -31.31 0.26 -5.03
CA ASN A 231 -30.12 0.96 -4.58
C ASN A 231 -29.21 -0.10 -3.94
N TRP A 232 -28.35 -0.70 -4.76
CA TRP A 232 -27.58 -1.89 -4.40
C TRP A 232 -26.17 -1.82 -4.99
N PRO A 233 -25.10 -2.33 -4.35
CA PRO A 233 -25.01 -2.86 -2.99
C PRO A 233 -24.95 -1.82 -1.89
#